data_1abd93dbf927e8adc5b6f6656d0bccdb
#
_entry.id   1abd93dbf927e8adc5b6f6656d0bccdb
#
_cell.length_a   1.000
_cell.length_b   1.000
_cell.length_c   1.000
_cell.angle_alpha   90.00
_cell.angle_beta   90.00
_cell.angle_gamma   90.00
#
_symmetry.space_group_name_H-M   'P 1'
#
loop_
_entity.id
_entity.type
_entity.pdbx_description
1 polymer ?
#
loop_
_entity_poly.entity_id
_entity_poly.type
_entity_poly.pdbx_seq_one_letter_code
_entity_poly.pdbx_strand_id
1 'polypeptide(L)'
;MKKLVVLFLAALFLVGNVQAREERGTPAAKLAQDDVEVSTERTQLNINNMAMWIQSDGWSARDPLTGNSGVTYPRSTSQVIFQDGIIWGGRVKDGNDQELRVGGQTYEIGTVPGIIESKGIAQDRDTARLYRIRRDWATADLRLDASEVLNIGLSQVTDAHEEAVRAQYERDWMEWPAELGAPFYDNDGDGQYDPSVDEPGLANADQVIWFVINDLDQGATTTLYGSLPIGLEAQVTLWGYARTDALGDVIFKKFKVIYKGTAEAADDAVIEDMYFAQWSDPDLGDYGDDFAGADVDLSLGYVYNSIDADPGYVPFGLAPPAVGYDFLQGPIVPVYQLDAEGNIAVDEDGNQLLDESSVAIFNEGLRPGYQNLPMTAFVYFAAGSAISDPELGEYVGTQQWYNLLRGFQPQDDVANPVPYTNPLTNADTKFTLDGDPARATGWNDGVPLPAGDRRIVLATGPFEMALGDTQEVVVALLGGISTDRLRSVSKLKFTDQFVQDAYNGFFQVPKPPVQPNVRIVELDETIILDWGWDDDSIQATEGEGSAGFEFEGYNLYQLPSAEATLSQGVKVATFDIENGVTTILGIALDEESG
;
A
#
# COMPACT_ATOMS: atom_id res chain seq x y z
N MET A 1 60.45 18.45 -50.48
CA MET A 1 60.26 17.53 -49.35
C MET A 1 59.39 18.22 -48.32
N LYS A 2 58.09 18.01 -48.38
CA LYS A 2 57.12 18.54 -47.39
C LYS A 2 56.78 17.42 -46.41
N LYS A 3 57.12 17.62 -45.13
CA LYS A 3 56.74 16.71 -44.05
C LYS A 3 55.29 17.00 -43.63
N LEU A 4 54.45 15.99 -43.78
CA LEU A 4 53.07 15.98 -43.28
C LEU A 4 53.10 15.58 -41.80
N VAL A 5 52.67 16.48 -40.91
CA VAL A 5 52.46 16.17 -39.51
C VAL A 5 51.00 15.80 -39.33
N VAL A 6 50.72 14.57 -39.03
CA VAL A 6 49.36 14.09 -38.65
C VAL A 6 49.23 14.25 -37.14
N LEU A 7 48.35 15.19 -36.72
CA LEU A 7 47.95 15.33 -35.32
C LEU A 7 46.82 14.30 -35.04
N PHE A 8 47.12 13.31 -34.18
CA PHE A 8 46.09 12.48 -33.56
C PHE A 8 45.45 13.27 -32.40
N LEU A 9 44.22 13.72 -32.58
CA LEU A 9 43.37 14.14 -31.46
C LEU A 9 42.87 12.87 -30.78
N ALA A 10 43.38 12.57 -29.62
CA ALA A 10 42.78 11.62 -28.70
C ALA A 10 41.57 12.30 -28.02
N ALA A 11 40.36 11.97 -28.48
CA ALA A 11 39.15 12.29 -27.72
C ALA A 11 39.12 11.38 -26.49
N LEU A 12 39.41 11.95 -25.31
CA LEU A 12 39.10 11.31 -24.04
C LEU A 12 37.57 11.32 -23.90
N PHE A 13 36.94 10.20 -24.20
CA PHE A 13 35.62 9.92 -23.66
C PHE A 13 35.80 9.63 -22.16
N LEU A 14 35.41 10.57 -21.33
CA LEU A 14 35.07 10.30 -19.94
C LEU A 14 33.77 9.45 -20.00
N VAL A 15 33.95 8.15 -20.03
CA VAL A 15 32.90 7.21 -19.67
C VAL A 15 32.75 7.40 -18.16
N GLY A 16 31.73 8.15 -17.74
CA GLY A 16 31.25 8.10 -16.40
C GLY A 16 30.89 6.66 -16.10
N ASN A 17 31.58 6.07 -15.13
CA ASN A 17 31.19 4.78 -14.58
C ASN A 17 29.78 4.94 -13.99
N VAL A 18 28.76 4.62 -14.79
CA VAL A 18 27.56 4.03 -14.25
C VAL A 18 28.05 2.69 -13.71
N GLN A 19 28.30 2.64 -12.41
CA GLN A 19 28.49 1.38 -11.74
C GLN A 19 27.13 0.67 -11.85
N ALA A 20 27.02 -0.19 -12.86
CA ALA A 20 26.11 -1.29 -12.79
C ALA A 20 26.39 -1.96 -11.42
N ARG A 21 25.41 -1.92 -10.54
CA ARG A 21 25.45 -2.56 -9.23
C ARG A 21 25.74 -4.03 -9.51
N GLU A 22 26.96 -4.47 -9.21
CA GLU A 22 27.31 -5.87 -9.31
C GLU A 22 26.31 -6.68 -8.51
N GLU A 23 25.63 -7.60 -9.18
CA GLU A 23 24.89 -8.70 -8.57
C GLU A 23 25.82 -9.42 -7.58
N ARG A 24 25.80 -9.03 -6.31
CA ARG A 24 26.24 -9.89 -5.24
C ARG A 24 25.10 -10.84 -4.93
N GLY A 25 24.81 -11.73 -5.86
CA GLY A 25 24.11 -12.94 -5.56
C GLY A 25 24.92 -13.69 -4.51
N THR A 26 24.50 -13.64 -3.27
CA THR A 26 24.89 -14.65 -2.28
C THR A 26 24.48 -15.98 -2.91
N PRO A 27 25.39 -16.97 -3.05
CA PRO A 27 24.99 -18.27 -3.58
C PRO A 27 23.86 -18.77 -2.70
N ALA A 28 22.71 -19.07 -3.31
CA ALA A 28 21.63 -19.75 -2.62
C ALA A 28 22.27 -20.96 -1.92
N ALA A 29 22.33 -20.91 -0.60
CA ALA A 29 22.78 -22.04 0.19
C ALA A 29 21.88 -23.20 -0.21
N LYS A 30 22.48 -24.29 -0.67
CA LYS A 30 21.78 -25.55 -0.89
C LYS A 30 21.21 -25.95 0.47
N LEU A 31 19.96 -25.58 0.73
CA LEU A 31 19.22 -26.07 1.88
C LEU A 31 19.19 -27.60 1.78
N ALA A 32 19.53 -28.25 2.85
CA ALA A 32 19.35 -29.69 2.97
C ALA A 32 17.86 -30.01 2.77
N GLN A 33 17.54 -31.08 2.12
CA GLN A 33 16.23 -31.42 1.57
C GLN A 33 15.16 -31.71 2.65
N ASP A 34 15.48 -31.58 3.95
CA ASP A 34 14.66 -32.06 5.05
C ASP A 34 14.14 -30.97 6.03
N ASP A 35 14.60 -29.70 5.95
CA ASP A 35 14.12 -28.62 6.83
C ASP A 35 13.87 -27.34 6.00
N VAL A 36 12.64 -27.19 5.49
CA VAL A 36 12.19 -25.94 4.88
C VAL A 36 11.73 -25.00 5.98
N GLU A 37 12.43 -23.88 6.15
CA GLU A 37 12.06 -22.84 7.10
C GLU A 37 11.43 -21.64 6.37
N VAL A 38 10.23 -21.25 6.80
CA VAL A 38 9.58 -20.01 6.37
C VAL A 38 10.03 -18.88 7.29
N SER A 39 10.51 -17.79 6.73
CA SER A 39 11.00 -16.64 7.50
C SER A 39 9.89 -15.98 8.31
N THR A 40 10.22 -15.56 9.53
CA THR A 40 9.37 -14.71 10.38
C THR A 40 9.76 -13.23 10.34
N GLU A 41 10.84 -12.90 9.62
CA GLU A 41 11.33 -11.54 9.46
C GLU A 41 10.84 -10.89 8.15
N ARG A 42 10.41 -11.70 7.20
CA ARG A 42 9.91 -11.25 5.88
C ARG A 42 8.85 -12.20 5.35
N THR A 43 7.88 -11.64 4.63
CA THR A 43 6.79 -12.41 4.02
C THR A 43 6.14 -11.62 2.89
N GLN A 44 5.12 -12.20 2.25
CA GLN A 44 4.30 -11.51 1.25
C GLN A 44 2.83 -11.50 1.64
N LEU A 45 2.15 -10.39 1.30
CA LEU A 45 0.71 -10.41 1.11
C LEU A 45 0.45 -10.74 -0.36
N ASN A 46 -0.26 -11.85 -0.62
CA ASN A 46 -0.38 -12.42 -1.97
C ASN A 46 -1.69 -13.18 -2.18
N ILE A 47 -2.75 -12.77 -1.49
CA ILE A 47 -4.05 -13.45 -1.54
C ILE A 47 -4.89 -13.11 -2.79
N ASN A 48 -4.58 -12.01 -3.47
CA ASN A 48 -5.35 -11.46 -4.58
C ASN A 48 -4.49 -11.21 -5.84
N ASN A 49 -4.88 -10.27 -6.70
CA ASN A 49 -4.17 -9.91 -7.93
C ASN A 49 -2.86 -9.13 -7.70
N MET A 50 -2.55 -8.78 -6.47
CA MET A 50 -1.26 -8.19 -6.08
C MET A 50 -0.45 -9.15 -5.22
N ALA A 51 0.88 -9.10 -5.35
CA ALA A 51 1.78 -9.70 -4.39
C ALA A 51 2.78 -8.64 -3.93
N MET A 52 2.92 -8.46 -2.61
CA MET A 52 3.77 -7.44 -2.01
C MET A 52 4.62 -8.01 -0.89
N TRP A 53 5.93 -7.77 -0.96
CA TRP A 53 6.87 -8.06 0.11
C TRP A 53 6.75 -7.08 1.28
N ILE A 54 6.91 -7.61 2.50
CA ILE A 54 7.01 -6.85 3.74
C ILE A 54 8.03 -7.48 4.67
N GLN A 55 8.75 -6.65 5.44
CA GLN A 55 9.73 -7.05 6.45
C GLN A 55 9.32 -6.56 7.84
N SER A 56 9.81 -7.26 8.88
CA SER A 56 9.45 -6.99 10.28
C SER A 56 9.91 -5.62 10.80
N ASP A 57 10.89 -5.00 10.15
CA ASP A 57 11.37 -3.64 10.43
C ASP A 57 10.53 -2.55 9.75
N GLY A 58 9.50 -2.94 8.98
CA GLY A 58 8.61 -2.05 8.26
C GLY A 58 8.99 -1.80 6.81
N TRP A 59 10.13 -2.31 6.33
CA TRP A 59 10.51 -2.16 4.93
C TRP A 59 9.54 -2.90 4.03
N SER A 60 8.97 -2.21 3.06
CA SER A 60 7.85 -2.72 2.28
C SER A 60 8.07 -2.49 0.79
N ALA A 61 7.37 -3.29 -0.03
CA ALA A 61 7.38 -3.24 -1.49
C ALA A 61 8.75 -3.52 -2.17
N ARG A 62 9.75 -3.95 -1.42
CA ARG A 62 11.05 -4.35 -1.96
C ARG A 62 11.28 -5.84 -1.71
N ASP A 63 11.73 -6.56 -2.73
CA ASP A 63 12.11 -7.96 -2.59
C ASP A 63 13.38 -8.08 -1.72
N PRO A 64 13.28 -8.64 -0.50
CA PRO A 64 14.41 -8.73 0.42
C PRO A 64 15.47 -9.76 0.00
N LEU A 65 15.17 -10.61 -0.96
CA LEU A 65 16.05 -11.67 -1.43
C LEU A 65 16.89 -11.25 -2.64
N THR A 66 16.33 -10.43 -3.51
CA THR A 66 17.00 -9.95 -4.73
C THR A 66 17.37 -8.47 -4.68
N GLY A 67 16.72 -7.69 -3.84
CA GLY A 67 16.85 -6.23 -3.77
C GLY A 67 16.18 -5.49 -4.92
N ASN A 68 15.35 -6.19 -5.70
CA ASN A 68 14.55 -5.62 -6.79
C ASN A 68 13.17 -5.16 -6.31
N SER A 69 12.35 -4.68 -7.24
CA SER A 69 10.94 -4.34 -7.01
C SER A 69 10.19 -5.51 -6.37
N GLY A 70 9.41 -5.23 -5.36
CA GLY A 70 8.76 -6.25 -4.54
C GLY A 70 7.23 -6.20 -4.55
N VAL A 71 6.62 -5.38 -5.45
CA VAL A 71 5.19 -5.48 -5.75
C VAL A 71 5.00 -5.86 -7.20
N THR A 72 4.19 -6.88 -7.46
CA THR A 72 3.77 -7.30 -8.81
C THR A 72 2.27 -7.11 -9.00
N TYR A 73 1.87 -6.59 -10.16
CA TYR A 73 0.47 -6.42 -10.54
C TYR A 73 0.28 -6.38 -12.06
N PRO A 74 -0.64 -7.17 -12.64
CA PRO A 74 -1.30 -8.31 -12.01
C PRO A 74 -0.30 -9.32 -11.46
N ARG A 75 -0.71 -10.07 -10.41
CA ARG A 75 0.14 -11.08 -9.76
C ARG A 75 0.77 -12.04 -10.80
N SER A 76 2.03 -12.39 -10.60
CA SER A 76 2.82 -13.23 -11.50
C SER A 76 3.15 -12.61 -12.86
N THR A 77 2.94 -11.30 -13.04
CA THR A 77 3.36 -10.56 -14.25
C THR A 77 4.55 -9.64 -13.97
N SER A 78 4.43 -8.34 -14.21
CA SER A 78 5.50 -7.38 -14.05
C SER A 78 5.43 -6.62 -12.72
N GLN A 79 6.51 -5.98 -12.37
CA GLN A 79 6.64 -5.12 -11.20
C GLN A 79 5.88 -3.80 -11.38
N VAL A 80 5.46 -3.21 -10.25
CA VAL A 80 4.78 -1.92 -10.22
C VAL A 80 5.34 -0.95 -9.18
N ILE A 81 5.93 -1.45 -8.08
CA ILE A 81 6.56 -0.64 -7.04
C ILE A 81 7.93 -1.24 -6.72
N PHE A 82 8.96 -0.42 -6.79
CA PHE A 82 10.31 -0.79 -6.36
C PHE A 82 10.39 -0.86 -4.84
N GLN A 83 9.89 0.20 -4.20
CA GLN A 83 9.93 0.36 -2.76
C GLN A 83 8.87 1.36 -2.30
N ASP A 84 8.30 1.15 -1.14
CA ASP A 84 7.46 2.13 -0.47
C ASP A 84 7.77 2.19 1.04
N GLY A 85 7.24 3.21 1.69
CA GLY A 85 7.40 3.39 3.13
C GLY A 85 6.50 4.48 3.66
N ILE A 86 6.46 4.57 4.98
CA ILE A 86 5.76 5.62 5.69
C ILE A 86 6.76 6.65 6.23
N ILE A 87 6.34 7.89 6.26
CA ILE A 87 7.10 8.98 6.86
C ILE A 87 6.21 9.69 7.87
N TRP A 88 6.74 9.97 9.03
CA TRP A 88 6.12 10.86 10.01
C TRP A 88 7.09 11.96 10.40
N GLY A 89 6.58 13.12 10.78
CA GLY A 89 7.43 14.21 11.22
C GLY A 89 6.63 15.34 11.85
N GLY A 90 7.27 16.02 12.80
CA GLY A 90 6.66 17.12 13.54
C GLY A 90 7.65 17.83 14.44
N ARG A 91 7.15 18.76 15.25
CA ARG A 91 7.90 19.47 16.26
C ARG A 91 7.71 18.82 17.61
N VAL A 92 8.72 18.07 18.05
CA VAL A 92 8.68 17.30 19.30
C VAL A 92 9.09 18.19 20.47
N LYS A 93 8.17 18.48 21.35
CA LYS A 93 8.36 19.28 22.56
C LYS A 93 8.64 18.34 23.76
N ASP A 94 9.80 17.72 23.75
CA ASP A 94 10.22 16.75 24.76
C ASP A 94 11.37 17.25 25.66
N GLY A 95 11.80 18.50 25.48
CA GLY A 95 12.89 19.12 26.22
C GLY A 95 14.26 19.04 25.53
N ASN A 96 14.36 18.43 24.35
CA ASN A 96 15.58 18.43 23.53
C ASN A 96 15.64 19.65 22.61
N ASP A 97 16.86 20.12 22.32
CA ASP A 97 17.09 21.27 21.43
C ASP A 97 16.71 20.98 19.97
N GLN A 98 16.78 19.72 19.52
CA GLN A 98 16.34 19.30 18.19
C GLN A 98 14.84 18.97 18.21
N GLU A 99 14.01 20.00 18.10
CA GLU A 99 12.56 19.84 18.10
C GLU A 99 12.03 19.24 16.80
N LEU A 100 12.51 19.71 15.64
CA LEU A 100 12.06 19.19 14.35
C LEU A 100 12.66 17.81 14.11
N ARG A 101 11.78 16.80 13.96
CA ARG A 101 12.18 15.40 13.72
C ARG A 101 11.32 14.76 12.66
N VAL A 102 11.94 13.85 11.93
CA VAL A 102 11.31 13.01 10.91
C VAL A 102 11.78 11.57 11.13
N GLY A 103 10.88 10.62 10.97
CA GLY A 103 11.14 9.18 11.09
C GLY A 103 10.33 8.38 10.06
N GLY A 104 10.45 7.06 10.09
CA GLY A 104 9.80 6.15 9.16
C GLY A 104 10.80 5.47 8.21
N GLN A 105 10.34 5.04 7.02
CA GLN A 105 11.17 4.36 6.01
C GLN A 105 11.02 5.05 4.66
N THR A 106 12.12 5.07 3.89
CA THR A 106 12.14 5.43 2.47
C THR A 106 13.17 4.56 1.74
N TYR A 107 14.30 5.12 1.32
CA TYR A 107 15.40 4.38 0.66
C TYR A 107 16.15 3.45 1.61
N GLU A 108 16.14 3.75 2.89
CA GLU A 108 16.74 2.98 3.97
C GLU A 108 15.71 2.80 5.09
N ILE A 109 16.05 2.00 6.10
CA ILE A 109 15.17 1.65 7.21
C ILE A 109 15.46 2.59 8.37
N GLY A 110 14.49 3.43 8.74
CA GLY A 110 14.57 4.34 9.90
C GLY A 110 13.86 3.81 11.15
N THR A 111 13.31 2.59 11.09
CA THR A 111 12.60 1.92 12.20
C THR A 111 13.21 0.56 12.50
N VAL A 112 12.84 -0.01 13.64
CA VAL A 112 13.25 -1.35 14.07
C VAL A 112 12.03 -2.16 14.51
N PRO A 113 12.09 -3.52 14.42
CA PRO A 113 11.01 -4.37 14.89
C PRO A 113 10.76 -4.26 16.40
N GLY A 114 9.50 -4.42 16.80
CA GLY A 114 9.07 -4.58 18.19
C GLY A 114 8.36 -3.38 18.79
N ILE A 115 7.73 -3.63 19.92
CA ILE A 115 7.00 -2.62 20.71
C ILE A 115 7.96 -1.72 21.49
N ILE A 116 7.47 -0.55 21.90
CA ILE A 116 8.07 0.24 22.98
C ILE A 116 7.41 -0.23 24.29
N GLU A 117 8.15 -1.00 25.08
CA GLU A 117 7.67 -1.57 26.35
C GLU A 117 7.39 -0.51 27.42
N SER A 118 8.24 0.51 27.43
CA SER A 118 8.10 1.71 28.27
C SER A 118 8.88 2.85 27.63
N LYS A 119 8.66 4.08 28.12
CA LYS A 119 9.29 5.30 27.61
C LYS A 119 10.81 5.10 27.41
N GLY A 120 11.24 5.13 26.13
CA GLY A 120 12.64 4.96 25.71
C GLY A 120 13.20 3.53 25.77
N ILE A 121 12.38 2.50 26.06
CA ILE A 121 12.81 1.11 26.12
C ILE A 121 12.01 0.29 25.10
N ALA A 122 12.69 -0.17 24.05
CA ALA A 122 12.12 -1.05 23.05
C ALA A 122 12.28 -2.53 23.45
N GLN A 123 11.38 -3.35 22.94
CA GLN A 123 11.48 -4.81 22.95
C GLN A 123 12.80 -5.26 22.28
N ASP A 124 13.34 -6.38 22.73
CA ASP A 124 14.46 -7.02 22.04
C ASP A 124 14.04 -7.41 20.61
N ARG A 125 14.69 -6.81 19.62
CA ARG A 125 14.36 -6.98 18.20
C ARG A 125 14.42 -8.43 17.73
N ASP A 126 15.28 -9.26 18.33
CA ASP A 126 15.41 -10.67 17.99
C ASP A 126 14.19 -11.51 18.43
N THR A 127 13.29 -10.94 19.25
CA THR A 127 12.04 -11.56 19.69
C THR A 127 10.82 -11.06 18.93
N ALA A 128 10.96 -9.97 18.17
CA ALA A 128 9.90 -9.41 17.36
C ALA A 128 9.81 -10.12 16.00
N ARG A 129 8.60 -10.36 15.51
CA ARG A 129 8.38 -11.06 14.25
C ARG A 129 7.13 -10.59 13.53
N LEU A 130 7.00 -10.97 12.26
CA LEU A 130 5.77 -10.90 11.50
C LEU A 130 4.85 -12.06 11.89
N TYR A 131 3.55 -11.78 11.91
CA TYR A 131 2.49 -12.78 12.00
C TYR A 131 1.67 -12.71 10.72
N ARG A 132 1.45 -13.85 10.08
CA ARG A 132 0.75 -13.94 8.81
C ARG A 132 -0.31 -15.02 8.88
N ILE A 133 -1.56 -14.64 8.73
CA ILE A 133 -2.70 -15.56 8.76
C ILE A 133 -3.44 -15.56 7.43
N ARG A 134 -4.12 -16.67 7.16
CA ARG A 134 -5.02 -16.88 6.04
C ARG A 134 -6.20 -17.71 6.49
N ARG A 135 -7.43 -17.30 6.21
CA ARG A 135 -8.63 -17.97 6.73
C ARG A 135 -8.77 -19.41 6.32
N ASP A 136 -8.46 -19.74 5.07
CA ASP A 136 -8.57 -21.08 4.50
C ASP A 136 -7.27 -21.90 4.57
N TRP A 137 -6.30 -21.49 5.42
CA TRP A 137 -4.97 -22.08 5.49
C TRP A 137 -4.95 -23.61 5.59
N ALA A 138 -5.92 -24.18 6.29
CA ALA A 138 -5.98 -25.63 6.54
C ALA A 138 -6.31 -26.44 5.28
N THR A 139 -7.02 -25.85 4.30
CA THR A 139 -7.57 -26.54 3.13
C THR A 139 -7.12 -25.97 1.79
N ALA A 140 -6.55 -24.77 1.76
CA ALA A 140 -6.11 -24.11 0.53
C ALA A 140 -4.97 -24.87 -0.16
N ASP A 141 -4.93 -24.78 -1.49
CA ASP A 141 -3.72 -25.08 -2.28
C ASP A 141 -2.71 -23.93 -2.05
N LEU A 142 -1.60 -24.23 -1.39
CA LEU A 142 -0.56 -23.26 -1.02
C LEU A 142 0.68 -23.32 -1.92
N ARG A 143 0.62 -24.04 -3.06
CA ARG A 143 1.79 -24.19 -3.94
C ARG A 143 2.28 -22.87 -4.51
N LEU A 144 1.37 -22.01 -4.97
CA LEU A 144 1.75 -20.69 -5.48
C LEU A 144 2.27 -19.79 -4.36
N ASP A 145 1.62 -19.80 -3.21
CA ASP A 145 2.05 -19.09 -2.01
C ASP A 145 3.47 -19.52 -1.59
N ALA A 146 3.73 -20.83 -1.52
CA ALA A 146 5.05 -21.37 -1.21
C ALA A 146 6.12 -20.95 -2.26
N SER A 147 5.76 -20.94 -3.54
CA SER A 147 6.63 -20.45 -4.61
C SER A 147 7.08 -19.01 -4.36
N GLU A 148 6.15 -18.14 -4.00
CA GLU A 148 6.39 -16.71 -3.82
C GLU A 148 7.14 -16.40 -2.53
N VAL A 149 6.68 -16.89 -1.36
CA VAL A 149 7.33 -16.56 -0.07
C VAL A 149 8.72 -17.19 0.07
N LEU A 150 8.97 -18.32 -0.58
CA LEU A 150 10.28 -18.97 -0.62
C LEU A 150 11.14 -18.50 -1.81
N ASN A 151 10.57 -17.69 -2.70
CA ASN A 151 11.20 -17.21 -3.94
C ASN A 151 11.83 -18.34 -4.77
N ILE A 152 11.06 -19.38 -5.01
CA ILE A 152 11.44 -20.53 -5.84
C ILE A 152 10.45 -20.70 -6.99
N GLY A 153 10.91 -21.23 -8.13
CA GLY A 153 10.02 -21.50 -9.25
C GLY A 153 8.89 -22.45 -8.87
N LEU A 154 7.65 -22.21 -9.37
CA LEU A 154 6.48 -23.02 -9.05
C LEU A 154 6.69 -24.52 -9.35
N SER A 155 7.47 -24.85 -10.40
CA SER A 155 7.86 -26.23 -10.74
C SER A 155 8.85 -26.87 -9.75
N GLN A 156 9.46 -26.08 -8.88
CA GLN A 156 10.41 -26.53 -7.84
C GLN A 156 9.71 -26.73 -6.48
N VAL A 157 8.48 -26.27 -6.34
CA VAL A 157 7.69 -26.43 -5.11
C VAL A 157 7.39 -27.92 -4.92
N THR A 158 7.70 -28.41 -3.72
CA THR A 158 7.41 -29.76 -3.24
C THR A 158 6.34 -29.73 -2.17
N ASP A 159 5.77 -30.91 -1.83
CA ASP A 159 4.81 -31.03 -0.73
C ASP A 159 5.42 -30.54 0.61
N ALA A 160 6.74 -30.70 0.82
CA ALA A 160 7.41 -30.19 2.02
C ALA A 160 7.45 -28.65 2.08
N HIS A 161 7.56 -27.96 0.94
CA HIS A 161 7.48 -26.50 0.88
C HIS A 161 6.06 -26.01 1.21
N GLU A 162 5.06 -26.65 0.65
CA GLU A 162 3.64 -26.34 0.92
C GLU A 162 3.30 -26.59 2.40
N GLU A 163 3.73 -27.70 2.97
CA GLU A 163 3.51 -28.03 4.38
C GLU A 163 4.22 -27.07 5.31
N ALA A 164 5.42 -26.59 5.00
CA ALA A 164 6.13 -25.59 5.80
C ALA A 164 5.37 -24.25 5.85
N VAL A 165 4.79 -23.81 4.73
CA VAL A 165 3.94 -22.61 4.68
C VAL A 165 2.65 -22.81 5.46
N ARG A 166 2.02 -23.97 5.35
CA ARG A 166 0.83 -24.34 6.12
C ARG A 166 1.09 -24.34 7.62
N ALA A 167 2.20 -24.95 8.05
CA ALA A 167 2.62 -24.96 9.45
C ALA A 167 2.96 -23.55 9.98
N GLN A 168 3.44 -22.64 9.12
CA GLN A 168 3.63 -21.23 9.51
C GLN A 168 2.28 -20.55 9.74
N TYR A 169 1.28 -20.72 8.87
CA TYR A 169 -0.06 -20.18 9.05
C TYR A 169 -0.72 -20.71 10.32
N GLU A 170 -0.63 -22.04 10.57
CA GLU A 170 -1.15 -22.65 11.79
C GLU A 170 -0.52 -22.06 13.05
N ARG A 171 0.81 -21.93 13.06
CA ARG A 171 1.54 -21.33 14.19
C ARG A 171 1.12 -19.89 14.43
N ASP A 172 1.04 -19.07 13.37
CA ASP A 172 0.67 -17.65 13.48
C ASP A 172 -0.79 -17.48 13.91
N TRP A 173 -1.68 -18.40 13.53
CA TRP A 173 -3.05 -18.45 14.01
C TRP A 173 -3.12 -18.76 15.51
N MET A 174 -2.37 -19.78 15.97
CA MET A 174 -2.35 -20.20 17.36
C MET A 174 -1.65 -19.20 18.29
N GLU A 175 -0.66 -18.47 17.80
CA GLU A 175 0.17 -17.54 18.54
C GLU A 175 -0.16 -16.07 18.22
N TRP A 176 -1.37 -15.79 17.73
CA TRP A 176 -1.76 -14.43 17.34
C TRP A 176 -1.63 -13.44 18.50
N PRO A 177 -0.87 -12.33 18.36
CA PRO A 177 -0.46 -11.50 19.49
C PRO A 177 -1.51 -10.43 19.84
N ALA A 178 -2.72 -10.85 20.17
CA ALA A 178 -3.82 -9.96 20.52
C ALA A 178 -3.50 -9.08 21.74
N GLU A 179 -2.73 -9.58 22.70
CA GLU A 179 -2.27 -8.83 23.87
C GLU A 179 -1.32 -7.66 23.52
N LEU A 180 -0.68 -7.71 22.34
CA LEU A 180 0.13 -6.60 21.83
C LEU A 180 -0.68 -5.63 20.95
N GLY A 181 -1.97 -5.91 20.71
CA GLY A 181 -2.88 -5.08 19.96
C GLY A 181 -3.20 -5.57 18.54
N ALA A 182 -2.83 -6.82 18.20
CA ALA A 182 -3.25 -7.44 16.95
C ALA A 182 -4.78 -7.64 16.94
N PRO A 183 -5.48 -7.26 15.86
CA PRO A 183 -6.94 -7.33 15.81
C PRO A 183 -7.44 -8.78 15.71
N PHE A 184 -8.57 -9.06 16.35
CA PHE A 184 -9.25 -10.36 16.29
C PHE A 184 -10.76 -10.22 16.54
N TYR A 185 -11.52 -11.21 16.15
CA TYR A 185 -12.94 -11.33 16.46
C TYR A 185 -13.10 -12.10 17.76
N ASP A 186 -13.50 -11.38 18.80
CA ASP A 186 -13.81 -11.92 20.12
C ASP A 186 -15.21 -12.53 20.10
N ASN A 187 -15.31 -13.82 19.83
CA ASN A 187 -16.57 -14.50 19.60
C ASN A 187 -17.31 -14.87 20.88
N ASP A 188 -16.62 -14.95 22.02
CA ASP A 188 -17.25 -15.22 23.33
C ASP A 188 -17.34 -13.97 24.24
N GLY A 189 -16.72 -12.86 23.84
CA GLY A 189 -16.83 -11.56 24.48
C GLY A 189 -16.01 -11.44 25.77
N ASP A 190 -14.95 -12.23 25.94
CA ASP A 190 -14.11 -12.22 27.14
C ASP A 190 -12.91 -11.26 27.04
N GLY A 191 -12.61 -10.73 25.85
CA GLY A 191 -11.54 -9.78 25.58
C GLY A 191 -10.15 -10.41 25.50
N GLN A 192 -10.05 -11.73 25.44
CA GLN A 192 -8.81 -12.48 25.31
C GLN A 192 -8.88 -13.35 24.05
N TYR A 193 -7.77 -13.50 23.35
CA TYR A 193 -7.72 -14.34 22.16
C TYR A 193 -7.59 -15.83 22.53
N ASP A 194 -8.60 -16.65 22.19
CA ASP A 194 -8.55 -18.10 22.24
C ASP A 194 -8.68 -18.66 20.80
N PRO A 195 -7.61 -19.23 20.21
CA PRO A 195 -7.64 -19.73 18.82
C PRO A 195 -8.63 -20.87 18.57
N SER A 196 -9.24 -21.45 19.61
CA SER A 196 -10.29 -22.47 19.48
C SER A 196 -11.71 -21.89 19.38
N VAL A 197 -11.89 -20.61 19.71
CA VAL A 197 -13.18 -19.90 19.75
C VAL A 197 -13.14 -18.68 18.86
N ASP A 198 -12.04 -17.92 18.89
CA ASP A 198 -11.86 -16.64 18.24
C ASP A 198 -11.19 -16.78 16.87
N GLU A 199 -11.32 -15.73 16.08
CA GLU A 199 -10.72 -15.65 14.74
C GLU A 199 -9.77 -14.45 14.66
N PRO A 200 -8.48 -14.65 14.31
CA PRO A 200 -7.55 -13.54 14.18
C PRO A 200 -7.83 -12.74 12.91
N GLY A 201 -7.52 -11.43 12.93
CA GLY A 201 -7.66 -10.53 11.79
C GLY A 201 -8.78 -9.52 11.93
N LEU A 202 -9.10 -8.82 10.83
CA LEU A 202 -10.06 -7.72 10.78
C LEU A 202 -10.80 -7.68 9.44
N ALA A 203 -11.86 -6.87 9.38
CA ALA A 203 -12.56 -6.46 8.15
C ALA A 203 -13.01 -7.63 7.26
N ASN A 204 -13.17 -8.83 7.81
CA ASN A 204 -13.46 -10.08 7.08
C ASN A 204 -12.42 -10.44 6.01
N ALA A 205 -11.18 -10.00 6.17
CA ALA A 205 -10.08 -10.23 5.23
C ALA A 205 -9.74 -11.72 5.10
N ASP A 206 -9.31 -12.13 3.91
CA ASP A 206 -8.90 -13.51 3.63
C ASP A 206 -7.44 -13.78 4.02
N GLN A 207 -6.59 -12.76 3.98
CA GLN A 207 -5.21 -12.80 4.48
C GLN A 207 -4.89 -11.54 5.26
N VAL A 208 -4.20 -11.69 6.39
CA VAL A 208 -3.75 -10.57 7.25
C VAL A 208 -2.30 -10.80 7.65
N ILE A 209 -1.52 -9.72 7.65
CA ILE A 209 -0.17 -9.66 8.22
C ILE A 209 -0.18 -8.60 9.31
N TRP A 210 0.39 -8.93 10.47
CA TRP A 210 0.51 -7.98 11.58
C TRP A 210 1.92 -8.00 12.18
N PHE A 211 2.42 -6.83 12.56
CA PHE A 211 3.70 -6.64 13.24
C PHE A 211 3.78 -5.24 13.86
N VAL A 212 4.84 -5.00 14.64
CA VAL A 212 5.08 -3.70 15.29
C VAL A 212 6.47 -3.20 14.96
N ILE A 213 6.58 -1.90 14.71
CA ILE A 213 7.83 -1.18 14.50
C ILE A 213 7.91 0.02 15.43
N ASN A 214 9.12 0.48 15.71
CA ASN A 214 9.38 1.71 16.46
C ASN A 214 10.61 2.46 15.93
N ASP A 215 10.74 3.73 16.31
CA ASP A 215 11.84 4.60 15.89
C ASP A 215 12.89 4.88 16.98
N LEU A 216 12.96 4.06 18.04
CA LEU A 216 13.91 4.31 19.15
C LEU A 216 15.36 4.05 18.81
N ASP A 217 15.68 3.37 17.70
CA ASP A 217 17.07 3.17 17.26
C ASP A 217 17.61 4.46 16.62
N GLN A 218 18.36 5.23 17.39
CA GLN A 218 18.97 6.48 16.93
C GLN A 218 19.94 6.26 15.75
N GLY A 219 20.58 5.09 15.64
CA GLY A 219 21.43 4.74 14.51
C GLY A 219 20.63 4.71 13.21
N ALA A 220 19.48 4.06 13.22
CA ALA A 220 18.58 3.96 12.07
C ALA A 220 18.02 5.35 11.68
N THR A 221 17.43 6.10 12.62
CA THR A 221 16.85 7.42 12.33
C THR A 221 17.89 8.43 11.85
N THR A 222 19.09 8.42 12.44
CA THR A 222 20.17 9.32 12.02
C THR A 222 20.72 8.94 10.65
N THR A 223 20.87 7.65 10.34
CA THR A 223 21.39 7.20 9.04
C THR A 223 20.47 7.58 7.89
N LEU A 224 19.14 7.52 8.09
CA LEU A 224 18.19 7.87 7.05
C LEU A 224 17.92 9.39 7.00
N TYR A 225 17.55 10.00 8.12
CA TYR A 225 17.03 11.37 8.14
C TYR A 225 17.98 12.40 8.75
N GLY A 226 19.06 12.01 9.43
CA GLY A 226 19.84 12.92 10.26
C GLY A 226 19.08 13.41 11.50
N SER A 227 18.01 12.71 11.89
CA SER A 227 17.07 13.07 12.93
C SER A 227 17.28 12.25 14.20
N LEU A 228 16.97 12.84 15.36
CA LEU A 228 16.80 12.08 16.59
C LEU A 228 15.50 11.27 16.56
N PRO A 229 15.39 10.16 17.35
CA PRO A 229 14.15 9.44 17.57
C PRO A 229 13.04 10.34 18.11
N ILE A 230 11.80 10.03 17.76
CA ILE A 230 10.60 10.68 18.32
C ILE A 230 10.06 9.87 19.50
N GLY A 231 10.16 8.55 19.45
CA GLY A 231 9.56 7.62 20.38
C GLY A 231 8.15 7.20 19.93
N LEU A 232 7.99 7.04 18.62
CA LEU A 232 6.77 6.53 18.01
C LEU A 232 6.83 5.01 17.83
N GLU A 233 5.74 4.35 18.18
CA GLU A 233 5.45 2.96 17.84
C GLU A 233 4.36 2.91 16.79
N ALA A 234 4.50 2.08 15.77
CA ALA A 234 3.44 1.81 14.82
C ALA A 234 3.12 0.31 14.83
N GLN A 235 1.86 -0.03 15.19
CA GLN A 235 1.29 -1.34 14.96
C GLN A 235 0.75 -1.38 13.54
N VAL A 236 1.30 -2.27 12.72
CA VAL A 236 1.05 -2.33 11.29
C VAL A 236 0.18 -3.54 10.98
N THR A 237 -0.93 -3.32 10.28
CA THR A 237 -1.79 -4.38 9.78
C THR A 237 -1.94 -4.24 8.28
N LEU A 238 -1.56 -5.28 7.53
CA LEU A 238 -1.84 -5.38 6.10
C LEU A 238 -2.91 -6.43 5.89
N TRP A 239 -3.84 -6.21 4.94
CA TRP A 239 -4.82 -7.23 4.60
C TRP A 239 -5.27 -7.13 3.15
N GLY A 240 -5.88 -8.22 2.69
CA GLY A 240 -6.42 -8.34 1.34
C GLY A 240 -7.51 -9.40 1.24
N TYR A 241 -8.20 -9.41 0.10
CA TYR A 241 -9.36 -10.25 -0.18
C TYR A 241 -9.12 -11.13 -1.41
N ALA A 242 -9.46 -12.41 -1.31
CA ALA A 242 -9.47 -13.36 -2.42
C ALA A 242 -10.72 -13.13 -3.30
N ARG A 243 -10.77 -11.97 -4.01
CA ARG A 243 -11.92 -11.56 -4.81
C ARG A 243 -11.51 -11.25 -6.25
N THR A 244 -12.51 -11.21 -7.14
CA THR A 244 -12.36 -10.88 -8.57
C THR A 244 -12.96 -9.53 -8.95
N ASP A 245 -13.52 -8.81 -7.97
CA ASP A 245 -13.96 -7.42 -8.09
C ASP A 245 -12.86 -6.44 -7.65
N ALA A 246 -13.21 -5.17 -7.50
CA ALA A 246 -12.25 -4.11 -7.12
C ALA A 246 -11.44 -4.44 -5.86
N LEU A 247 -11.99 -5.17 -4.88
CA LEU A 247 -11.24 -5.57 -3.69
C LEU A 247 -10.14 -6.61 -3.97
N GLY A 248 -10.20 -7.29 -5.11
CA GLY A 248 -9.15 -8.19 -5.59
C GLY A 248 -7.91 -7.48 -6.12
N ASP A 249 -7.98 -6.18 -6.37
CA ASP A 249 -6.91 -5.35 -6.93
C ASP A 249 -6.31 -4.37 -5.89
N VAL A 250 -6.44 -4.70 -4.58
CA VAL A 250 -6.07 -3.79 -3.48
C VAL A 250 -5.36 -4.50 -2.35
N ILE A 251 -4.33 -3.85 -1.80
CA ILE A 251 -3.71 -4.17 -0.52
C ILE A 251 -3.98 -3.01 0.44
N PHE A 252 -4.55 -3.31 1.58
CA PHE A 252 -4.81 -2.34 2.64
C PHE A 252 -3.67 -2.34 3.65
N LYS A 253 -3.31 -1.14 4.14
CA LYS A 253 -2.28 -0.91 5.16
C LYS A 253 -2.85 -0.01 6.25
N LYS A 254 -2.99 -0.50 7.47
CA LYS A 254 -3.39 0.27 8.65
C LYS A 254 -2.18 0.48 9.54
N PHE A 255 -1.95 1.72 9.92
CA PHE A 255 -0.90 2.14 10.84
C PHE A 255 -1.57 2.74 12.08
N LYS A 256 -1.47 2.04 13.21
CA LYS A 256 -1.86 2.57 14.50
C LYS A 256 -0.62 3.13 15.17
N VAL A 257 -0.48 4.46 15.13
CA VAL A 257 0.68 5.19 15.61
C VAL A 257 0.46 5.65 17.04
N ILE A 258 1.38 5.31 17.94
CA ILE A 258 1.29 5.60 19.37
C ILE A 258 2.53 6.41 19.78
N TYR A 259 2.35 7.58 20.40
CA TYR A 259 3.45 8.35 20.94
C TYR A 259 3.81 7.85 22.34
N LYS A 260 4.85 7.04 22.46
CA LYS A 260 5.32 6.44 23.72
C LYS A 260 6.54 7.17 24.31
N GLY A 261 7.18 8.03 23.53
CA GLY A 261 8.30 8.92 23.94
C GLY A 261 9.65 8.22 24.05
N THR A 262 10.69 9.03 24.01
CA THR A 262 12.09 8.65 24.32
C THR A 262 12.32 8.65 25.83
N ALA A 263 13.47 8.15 26.28
CA ALA A 263 13.83 8.11 27.72
C ALA A 263 13.86 9.52 28.35
N GLU A 264 14.20 10.53 27.58
CA GLU A 264 14.30 11.92 28.00
C GLU A 264 12.98 12.69 27.92
N ALA A 265 11.96 12.14 27.25
CA ALA A 265 10.68 12.82 27.05
C ALA A 265 10.01 13.17 28.39
N ALA A 266 9.65 14.45 28.58
CA ALA A 266 8.87 14.90 29.72
C ALA A 266 7.47 14.25 29.73
N ASP A 267 6.80 14.21 30.90
CA ASP A 267 5.47 13.56 30.98
C ASP A 267 4.37 14.38 30.27
N ASP A 268 4.63 15.65 29.98
CA ASP A 268 3.77 16.56 29.21
C ASP A 268 4.29 16.80 27.78
N ALA A 269 5.16 15.91 27.28
CA ALA A 269 5.68 16.00 25.94
C ALA A 269 4.56 15.94 24.89
N VAL A 270 4.69 16.75 23.84
CA VAL A 270 3.74 16.83 22.73
C VAL A 270 4.49 16.91 21.40
N ILE A 271 3.90 16.37 20.36
CA ILE A 271 4.31 16.57 18.99
C ILE A 271 3.34 17.56 18.35
N GLU A 272 3.82 18.73 18.02
CA GLU A 272 3.08 19.78 17.32
C GLU A 272 3.32 19.69 15.81
N ASP A 273 2.36 20.19 15.01
CA ASP A 273 2.45 20.23 13.54
C ASP A 273 2.92 18.89 12.95
N MET A 274 2.37 17.77 13.42
CA MET A 274 2.70 16.44 12.95
C MET A 274 2.02 16.15 11.62
N TYR A 275 2.76 15.50 10.74
CA TYR A 275 2.30 14.96 9.47
C TYR A 275 2.61 13.48 9.40
N PHE A 276 1.77 12.74 8.69
CA PHE A 276 2.01 11.36 8.27
C PHE A 276 1.96 11.30 6.75
N ALA A 277 2.81 10.50 6.12
CA ALA A 277 2.82 10.36 4.67
C ALA A 277 3.09 8.91 4.23
N GLN A 278 2.53 8.56 3.09
CA GLN A 278 2.94 7.43 2.27
C GLN A 278 3.93 7.95 1.24
N TRP A 279 5.13 7.41 1.23
CA TRP A 279 6.14 7.61 0.20
C TRP A 279 6.20 6.37 -0.70
N SER A 280 6.51 6.56 -1.97
CA SER A 280 6.77 5.46 -2.89
C SER A 280 7.79 5.84 -3.96
N ASP A 281 8.59 4.85 -4.33
CA ASP A 281 9.45 4.79 -5.51
C ASP A 281 8.84 3.75 -6.45
N PRO A 282 7.86 4.12 -7.28
CA PRO A 282 7.21 3.20 -8.20
C PRO A 282 8.11 2.95 -9.41
N ASP A 283 8.12 1.68 -9.86
CA ASP A 283 8.79 1.23 -11.08
C ASP A 283 7.79 0.41 -11.88
N LEU A 284 6.96 1.09 -12.69
CA LEU A 284 5.84 0.48 -13.39
C LEU A 284 6.30 -0.19 -14.69
N GLY A 285 6.72 -1.46 -14.62
CA GLY A 285 7.35 -2.15 -15.72
C GLY A 285 8.76 -1.61 -15.98
N ASP A 286 8.88 -0.66 -16.92
CA ASP A 286 10.10 0.13 -17.17
C ASP A 286 9.97 1.51 -16.52
N TYR A 287 10.70 1.75 -15.43
CA TYR A 287 10.72 3.04 -14.72
C TYR A 287 11.09 4.24 -15.61
N GLY A 288 11.68 3.98 -16.78
CA GLY A 288 12.13 5.02 -17.72
C GLY A 288 10.99 5.74 -18.44
N ASP A 289 9.77 5.23 -18.40
CA ASP A 289 8.63 5.80 -19.10
C ASP A 289 7.44 6.17 -18.19
N ASP A 290 7.65 6.23 -16.87
CA ASP A 290 6.64 6.55 -15.88
C ASP A 290 6.23 8.03 -15.87
N PHE A 291 4.95 8.25 -15.59
CA PHE A 291 4.31 9.49 -15.20
C PHE A 291 3.62 9.36 -13.85
N ALA A 292 3.59 10.44 -13.08
CA ALA A 292 2.82 10.53 -11.85
C ALA A 292 1.55 11.39 -12.03
N GLY A 293 0.60 11.27 -11.12
CA GLY A 293 -0.61 12.05 -11.08
C GLY A 293 -1.27 12.03 -9.70
N ALA A 294 -2.17 12.97 -9.45
CA ALA A 294 -2.99 13.01 -8.26
C ALA A 294 -4.46 13.27 -8.60
N ASP A 295 -5.35 12.67 -7.83
CA ASP A 295 -6.75 13.03 -7.77
C ASP A 295 -7.06 13.50 -6.35
N VAL A 296 -7.21 14.82 -6.19
CA VAL A 296 -7.33 15.45 -4.87
C VAL A 296 -8.66 15.10 -4.20
N ASP A 297 -9.73 14.98 -4.99
CA ASP A 297 -11.06 14.68 -4.49
C ASP A 297 -11.15 13.23 -3.96
N LEU A 298 -10.32 12.33 -4.53
CA LEU A 298 -10.21 10.94 -4.11
C LEU A 298 -9.13 10.71 -3.04
N SER A 299 -8.31 11.71 -2.69
CA SER A 299 -7.11 11.53 -1.85
C SER A 299 -6.08 10.55 -2.44
N LEU A 300 -6.10 10.36 -3.75
CA LEU A 300 -5.34 9.38 -4.53
C LEU A 300 -4.11 10.02 -5.17
N GLY A 301 -2.93 9.42 -4.95
CA GLY A 301 -1.71 9.67 -5.73
C GLY A 301 -1.35 8.42 -6.52
N TYR A 302 -0.98 8.56 -7.81
CA TYR A 302 -0.79 7.39 -8.68
C TYR A 302 0.33 7.57 -9.70
N VAL A 303 0.71 6.46 -10.32
CA VAL A 303 1.61 6.40 -11.46
C VAL A 303 0.99 5.63 -12.61
N TYR A 304 1.40 5.98 -13.84
CA TYR A 304 0.98 5.35 -15.09
C TYR A 304 2.06 5.54 -16.15
N ASN A 305 2.11 4.68 -17.16
CA ASN A 305 3.13 4.78 -18.20
C ASN A 305 2.85 5.90 -19.22
N SER A 306 3.89 6.41 -19.85
CA SER A 306 3.80 7.37 -20.94
C SER A 306 3.46 6.72 -22.29
N ILE A 307 3.64 5.40 -22.42
CA ILE A 307 3.39 4.60 -23.63
C ILE A 307 2.51 3.39 -23.35
N ASP A 308 1.81 2.88 -24.38
CA ASP A 308 0.92 1.72 -24.24
C ASP A 308 1.66 0.37 -24.34
N ALA A 309 2.88 0.36 -24.83
CA ALA A 309 3.67 -0.86 -25.05
C ALA A 309 4.90 -0.87 -24.14
N ASP A 310 4.64 -0.93 -22.83
CA ASP A 310 5.68 -1.04 -21.82
C ASP A 310 6.44 -2.38 -21.94
N PRO A 311 7.79 -2.38 -21.91
CA PRO A 311 8.61 -3.60 -22.01
C PRO A 311 8.35 -4.64 -20.94
N GLY A 312 7.91 -4.26 -19.75
CA GLY A 312 7.56 -5.18 -18.66
C GLY A 312 6.24 -5.92 -18.91
N TYR A 313 5.28 -5.31 -19.63
CA TYR A 313 3.93 -5.86 -19.85
C TYR A 313 3.73 -6.50 -21.23
N VAL A 314 4.46 -6.05 -22.24
CA VAL A 314 4.42 -6.65 -23.60
C VAL A 314 4.63 -8.16 -23.62
N PRO A 315 5.53 -8.78 -22.81
CA PRO A 315 5.70 -10.24 -22.79
C PRO A 315 4.45 -11.01 -22.36
N PHE A 316 3.56 -10.38 -21.58
CA PHE A 316 2.32 -10.96 -21.12
C PHE A 316 1.12 -10.64 -22.04
N GLY A 317 1.32 -9.82 -23.08
CA GLY A 317 0.25 -9.38 -23.96
C GLY A 317 -0.70 -8.36 -23.29
N LEU A 318 -0.25 -7.70 -22.24
CA LEU A 318 -1.02 -6.75 -21.44
C LEU A 318 -0.65 -5.31 -21.80
N ALA A 319 -1.61 -4.39 -21.65
CA ALA A 319 -1.33 -2.98 -21.52
C ALA A 319 -0.77 -2.69 -20.11
N PRO A 320 0.03 -1.60 -19.93
CA PRO A 320 0.51 -1.26 -18.60
C PRO A 320 -0.65 -0.83 -17.69
N PRO A 321 -0.65 -1.23 -16.41
CA PRO A 321 -1.62 -0.77 -15.43
C PRO A 321 -1.39 0.69 -15.01
N ALA A 322 -2.29 1.23 -14.20
CA ALA A 322 -2.03 2.34 -13.30
C ALA A 322 -2.06 1.81 -11.86
N VAL A 323 -1.19 2.34 -11.00
CA VAL A 323 -1.10 1.92 -9.59
C VAL A 323 -1.00 3.16 -8.72
N GLY A 324 -1.65 3.16 -7.56
CA GLY A 324 -1.67 4.32 -6.69
C GLY A 324 -1.89 3.99 -5.22
N TYR A 325 -1.80 5.03 -4.40
CA TYR A 325 -2.09 5.00 -2.98
C TYR A 325 -3.20 5.99 -2.67
N ASP A 326 -4.16 5.57 -1.85
CA ASP A 326 -5.23 6.41 -1.34
C ASP A 326 -5.20 6.44 0.19
N PHE A 327 -5.45 7.62 0.77
CA PHE A 327 -5.75 7.77 2.19
C PHE A 327 -7.22 7.52 2.46
N LEU A 328 -7.60 6.26 2.68
CA LEU A 328 -8.96 5.89 3.09
C LEU A 328 -9.34 6.52 4.44
N GLN A 329 -8.34 6.66 5.32
CA GLN A 329 -8.49 7.28 6.63
C GLN A 329 -7.19 7.98 7.02
N GLY A 330 -7.26 9.30 7.23
CA GLY A 330 -6.19 10.05 7.89
C GLY A 330 -6.38 10.13 9.40
N PRO A 331 -5.44 10.78 10.12
CA PRO A 331 -5.53 11.04 11.55
C PRO A 331 -6.82 11.76 11.92
N ILE A 332 -7.30 11.56 13.14
CA ILE A 332 -8.48 12.29 13.62
C ILE A 332 -8.09 13.58 14.31
N VAL A 333 -8.86 14.62 14.07
CA VAL A 333 -8.76 15.90 14.76
C VAL A 333 -10.12 16.30 15.33
N PRO A 334 -10.17 16.98 16.51
CA PRO A 334 -11.42 17.44 17.08
C PRO A 334 -12.06 18.52 16.20
N VAL A 335 -13.38 18.50 16.11
CA VAL A 335 -14.19 19.56 15.50
C VAL A 335 -14.97 20.25 16.61
N TYR A 336 -14.82 21.57 16.71
CA TYR A 336 -15.43 22.33 17.77
C TYR A 336 -16.68 23.09 17.30
N GLN A 337 -17.67 23.20 18.18
CA GLN A 337 -18.79 24.10 17.96
C GLN A 337 -18.32 25.56 17.97
N LEU A 338 -18.94 26.39 17.14
CA LEU A 338 -18.65 27.82 17.13
C LEU A 338 -19.82 28.59 17.74
N ASP A 339 -19.50 29.64 18.52
CA ASP A 339 -20.51 30.61 19.01
C ASP A 339 -21.00 31.55 17.88
N ALA A 340 -21.90 32.46 18.20
CA ALA A 340 -22.45 33.39 17.23
C ALA A 340 -21.43 34.39 16.65
N GLU A 341 -20.32 34.57 17.33
CA GLU A 341 -19.17 35.42 16.97
C GLU A 341 -18.12 34.68 16.18
N GLY A 342 -18.23 33.31 16.05
CA GLY A 342 -17.31 32.43 15.33
C GLY A 342 -16.11 31.95 16.17
N ASN A 343 -16.15 32.12 17.50
CA ASN A 343 -15.15 31.55 18.40
C ASN A 343 -15.55 30.12 18.82
N ILE A 344 -14.57 29.35 19.30
CA ILE A 344 -14.86 28.02 19.87
C ILE A 344 -15.79 28.19 21.08
N ALA A 345 -16.94 27.52 21.04
CA ALA A 345 -17.89 27.50 22.13
C ALA A 345 -17.34 26.73 23.33
N VAL A 346 -17.63 27.21 24.54
CA VAL A 346 -17.23 26.56 25.78
C VAL A 346 -18.44 26.30 26.69
N ASP A 347 -18.35 25.30 27.54
CA ASP A 347 -19.33 25.02 28.58
C ASP A 347 -19.22 26.00 29.77
N GLU A 348 -20.03 25.78 30.82
CA GLU A 348 -20.03 26.61 32.03
C GLU A 348 -18.71 26.54 32.82
N ASP A 349 -17.92 25.45 32.63
CA ASP A 349 -16.62 25.21 33.28
C ASP A 349 -15.45 25.70 32.39
N GLY A 350 -15.72 26.20 31.17
CA GLY A 350 -14.71 26.72 30.24
C GLY A 350 -14.09 25.66 29.34
N ASN A 351 -14.64 24.42 29.30
CA ASN A 351 -14.19 23.39 28.39
C ASN A 351 -14.73 23.62 26.98
N GLN A 352 -13.91 23.36 25.96
CA GLN A 352 -14.31 23.46 24.56
C GLN A 352 -15.38 22.41 24.21
N LEU A 353 -16.42 22.83 23.52
CA LEU A 353 -17.52 21.96 23.11
C LEU A 353 -17.25 21.35 21.73
N LEU A 354 -17.27 20.02 21.65
CA LEU A 354 -17.15 19.29 20.39
C LEU A 354 -18.44 19.37 19.57
N ASP A 355 -18.31 19.45 18.25
CA ASP A 355 -19.42 19.34 17.32
C ASP A 355 -19.70 17.85 17.02
N GLU A 356 -20.59 17.24 17.79
CA GLU A 356 -20.95 15.82 17.66
C GLU A 356 -21.63 15.46 16.31
N SER A 357 -21.96 16.45 15.47
CA SER A 357 -22.45 16.18 14.11
C SER A 357 -21.33 15.79 13.15
N SER A 358 -20.08 16.13 13.46
CA SER A 358 -18.89 15.63 12.80
C SER A 358 -18.54 14.24 13.33
N VAL A 359 -18.28 13.29 12.44
CA VAL A 359 -18.04 11.90 12.83
C VAL A 359 -16.82 11.37 12.06
N ALA A 360 -15.79 10.95 12.80
CA ALA A 360 -14.63 10.26 12.26
C ALA A 360 -14.79 8.73 12.34
N ILE A 361 -14.00 8.00 11.52
CA ILE A 361 -13.73 6.58 11.70
C ILE A 361 -12.45 6.46 12.55
N PHE A 362 -12.51 5.68 13.61
CA PHE A 362 -11.37 5.40 14.48
C PHE A 362 -11.59 4.10 15.25
N ASN A 363 -10.57 3.24 15.31
CA ASN A 363 -10.61 1.93 15.98
C ASN A 363 -11.83 1.10 15.52
N GLU A 364 -11.99 1.01 14.20
CA GLU A 364 -13.06 0.26 13.52
C GLU A 364 -14.50 0.68 13.91
N GLY A 365 -14.65 1.91 14.37
CA GLY A 365 -15.93 2.47 14.80
C GLY A 365 -16.08 3.95 14.48
N LEU A 366 -17.30 4.46 14.70
CA LEU A 366 -17.62 5.86 14.52
C LEU A 366 -17.28 6.66 15.79
N ARG A 367 -16.60 7.80 15.64
CA ARG A 367 -16.23 8.71 16.74
C ARG A 367 -16.82 10.10 16.52
N PRO A 368 -17.95 10.44 17.18
CA PRO A 368 -18.53 11.78 17.11
C PRO A 368 -17.61 12.85 17.71
N GLY A 369 -17.72 14.09 17.22
CA GLY A 369 -16.92 15.22 17.65
C GLY A 369 -15.55 15.34 16.96
N TYR A 370 -15.24 14.44 16.03
CA TYR A 370 -14.00 14.38 15.30
C TYR A 370 -14.21 14.26 13.80
N GLN A 371 -13.16 14.57 13.03
CA GLN A 371 -13.10 14.30 11.59
C GLN A 371 -11.76 13.63 11.25
N ASN A 372 -11.74 12.78 10.24
CA ASN A 372 -10.49 12.29 9.64
C ASN A 372 -9.93 13.37 8.71
N LEU A 373 -8.63 13.61 8.78
CA LEU A 373 -7.95 14.49 7.84
C LEU A 373 -7.83 13.78 6.48
N PRO A 374 -8.14 14.46 5.37
CA PRO A 374 -7.89 13.92 4.03
C PRO A 374 -6.40 14.01 3.67
N MET A 375 -6.04 13.63 2.45
CA MET A 375 -4.76 14.01 1.87
C MET A 375 -4.65 15.55 1.83
N THR A 376 -3.63 16.10 2.46
CA THR A 376 -3.40 17.57 2.54
C THR A 376 -2.27 18.05 1.64
N ALA A 377 -1.49 17.13 1.09
CA ALA A 377 -0.48 17.41 0.09
C ALA A 377 -0.19 16.18 -0.78
N PHE A 378 0.05 16.41 -2.06
CA PHE A 378 0.66 15.46 -2.98
C PHE A 378 1.82 16.15 -3.69
N VAL A 379 3.00 15.57 -3.56
CA VAL A 379 4.21 16.09 -4.21
C VAL A 379 4.98 14.96 -4.89
N TYR A 380 5.75 15.33 -5.91
CA TYR A 380 6.62 14.39 -6.61
C TYR A 380 8.02 14.96 -6.75
N PHE A 381 8.97 14.09 -6.92
CA PHE A 381 10.33 14.42 -7.35
C PHE A 381 10.83 13.33 -8.31
N ALA A 382 11.88 13.65 -9.06
CA ALA A 382 12.39 12.75 -10.10
C ALA A 382 13.91 12.76 -10.11
N ALA A 383 14.50 11.59 -10.29
CA ALA A 383 15.95 11.43 -10.35
C ALA A 383 16.57 12.38 -11.40
N GLY A 384 17.62 13.09 -10.99
CA GLY A 384 18.35 14.01 -11.86
C GLY A 384 17.62 15.30 -12.24
N SER A 385 16.47 15.60 -11.64
CA SER A 385 15.72 16.85 -11.84
C SER A 385 16.16 17.95 -10.87
N ALA A 386 15.63 19.17 -11.07
CA ALA A 386 15.84 20.28 -10.13
C ALA A 386 15.11 20.07 -8.79
N ILE A 387 14.10 19.20 -8.75
CA ILE A 387 13.39 18.76 -7.56
C ILE A 387 13.82 17.30 -7.36
N SER A 388 14.94 17.13 -6.64
CA SER A 388 15.58 15.84 -6.41
C SER A 388 15.29 15.34 -4.99
N ASP A 389 15.77 14.12 -4.74
CA ASP A 389 15.68 13.46 -3.44
C ASP A 389 16.27 14.33 -2.31
N PRO A 390 15.64 14.33 -1.12
CA PRO A 390 16.24 14.88 0.09
C PRO A 390 17.58 14.20 0.45
N GLU A 391 18.44 14.93 1.13
CA GLU A 391 19.72 14.39 1.59
C GLU A 391 19.52 13.31 2.66
N LEU A 392 20.34 12.24 2.62
CA LEU A 392 20.31 11.16 3.59
C LEU A 392 21.39 11.37 4.65
N GLY A 393 21.09 11.00 5.90
CA GLY A 393 22.04 10.99 7.01
C GLY A 393 22.43 12.34 7.56
N GLU A 394 21.85 13.42 7.06
CA GLU A 394 22.14 14.80 7.47
C GLU A 394 20.86 15.50 7.92
N TYR A 395 20.95 16.39 8.91
CA TYR A 395 19.80 17.14 9.43
C TYR A 395 19.11 18.03 8.37
N VAL A 396 19.84 18.43 7.36
CA VAL A 396 19.27 19.09 6.16
C VAL A 396 18.21 18.20 5.52
N GLY A 397 18.43 16.88 5.45
CA GLY A 397 17.44 15.93 4.97
C GLY A 397 16.15 15.91 5.82
N THR A 398 16.28 15.99 7.16
CA THR A 398 15.11 16.16 8.05
C THR A 398 14.26 17.37 7.64
N GLN A 399 14.90 18.52 7.39
CA GLN A 399 14.22 19.76 7.01
C GLN A 399 13.57 19.66 5.63
N GLN A 400 14.26 19.03 4.67
CA GLN A 400 13.76 18.79 3.31
C GLN A 400 12.56 17.83 3.32
N TRP A 401 12.64 16.69 4.04
CA TRP A 401 11.52 15.77 4.19
C TRP A 401 10.32 16.43 4.86
N TYR A 402 10.54 17.21 5.92
CA TYR A 402 9.44 17.92 6.59
C TYR A 402 8.75 18.93 5.67
N ASN A 403 9.50 19.61 4.78
CA ASN A 403 8.92 20.49 3.77
C ASN A 403 8.06 19.71 2.75
N LEU A 404 8.50 18.51 2.31
CA LEU A 404 7.69 17.63 1.46
C LEU A 404 6.38 17.22 2.13
N LEU A 405 6.41 16.83 3.42
CA LEU A 405 5.22 16.47 4.19
C LEU A 405 4.19 17.62 4.24
N ARG A 406 4.64 18.86 4.21
CA ARG A 406 3.80 20.06 4.21
C ARG A 406 3.34 20.51 2.80
N GLY A 407 3.77 19.82 1.74
CA GLY A 407 3.48 20.16 0.35
C GLY A 407 4.36 21.24 -0.27
N PHE A 408 5.61 21.36 0.19
CA PHE A 408 6.62 22.29 -0.33
C PHE A 408 7.79 21.54 -0.98
N GLN A 409 8.59 22.27 -1.77
CA GLN A 409 9.80 21.72 -2.37
C GLN A 409 10.81 21.29 -1.29
N PRO A 410 11.67 20.29 -1.55
CA PRO A 410 12.64 19.76 -0.58
C PRO A 410 13.82 20.72 -0.38
N GLN A 411 13.55 21.87 0.25
CA GLN A 411 14.53 22.85 0.67
C GLN A 411 14.74 22.79 2.18
N ASP A 412 15.87 23.29 2.67
CA ASP A 412 16.23 23.26 4.09
C ASP A 412 15.64 24.42 4.92
N ASP A 413 15.14 25.50 4.28
CA ASP A 413 14.48 26.60 4.98
C ASP A 413 13.02 26.24 5.33
N VAL A 414 12.83 25.69 6.54
CA VAL A 414 11.50 25.31 7.06
C VAL A 414 10.66 26.54 7.41
N ALA A 415 11.29 27.69 7.72
CA ALA A 415 10.59 28.93 8.08
C ALA A 415 10.04 29.67 6.86
N ASN A 416 10.75 29.59 5.72
CA ASN A 416 10.33 30.21 4.45
C ASN A 416 10.34 29.16 3.32
N PRO A 417 9.45 28.17 3.39
CA PRO A 417 9.45 27.06 2.44
C PRO A 417 9.09 27.52 1.02
N VAL A 418 9.66 26.87 0.02
CA VAL A 418 9.40 27.18 -1.38
C VAL A 418 8.19 26.37 -1.86
N PRO A 419 7.08 26.99 -2.30
CA PRO A 419 5.92 26.28 -2.79
C PRO A 419 6.17 25.64 -4.16
N TYR A 420 5.37 24.63 -4.50
CA TYR A 420 5.22 24.24 -5.89
C TYR A 420 4.29 25.24 -6.61
N THR A 421 4.52 25.45 -7.89
CA THR A 421 3.70 26.35 -8.71
C THR A 421 3.07 25.57 -9.84
N ASN A 422 1.75 25.60 -9.94
CA ASN A 422 1.04 24.99 -11.07
C ASN A 422 1.38 25.73 -12.37
N PRO A 423 1.98 25.07 -13.36
CA PRO A 423 2.49 25.74 -14.57
C PRO A 423 1.38 26.28 -15.49
N LEU A 424 0.13 25.85 -15.33
CA LEU A 424 -1.00 26.29 -16.11
C LEU A 424 -1.65 27.57 -15.55
N THR A 425 -1.66 27.70 -14.22
CA THR A 425 -2.35 28.81 -13.53
C THR A 425 -1.39 29.81 -12.93
N ASN A 426 -0.09 29.45 -12.76
CA ASN A 426 0.92 30.17 -11.99
C ASN A 426 0.54 30.41 -10.52
N ALA A 427 -0.35 29.61 -9.97
CA ALA A 427 -0.72 29.63 -8.56
C ALA A 427 0.14 28.65 -7.74
N ASP A 428 0.43 29.01 -6.51
CA ASP A 428 1.06 28.11 -5.56
C ASP A 428 0.09 26.96 -5.20
N THR A 429 0.63 25.76 -5.06
CA THR A 429 -0.16 24.57 -4.76
C THR A 429 0.61 23.61 -3.86
N LYS A 430 -0.12 22.84 -3.06
CA LYS A 430 0.36 21.67 -2.32
C LYS A 430 0.07 20.35 -3.05
N PHE A 431 -0.68 20.43 -4.16
CA PHE A 431 -1.05 19.28 -4.97
C PHE A 431 -0.44 19.46 -6.36
N THR A 432 0.63 18.73 -6.62
CA THR A 432 1.25 18.69 -7.95
C THR A 432 0.52 17.70 -8.84
N LEU A 433 0.57 17.89 -10.16
CA LEU A 433 0.05 16.93 -11.13
C LEU A 433 -1.43 16.57 -10.91
N ASP A 434 -2.24 17.55 -10.52
CA ASP A 434 -3.66 17.47 -10.16
C ASP A 434 -4.61 17.37 -11.39
N GLY A 435 -4.06 17.03 -12.55
CA GLY A 435 -4.81 16.84 -13.78
C GLY A 435 -5.37 15.44 -13.95
N ASP A 436 -6.21 15.29 -14.99
CA ASP A 436 -6.73 13.99 -15.40
C ASP A 436 -6.16 13.63 -16.79
N PRO A 437 -5.22 12.68 -16.87
CA PRO A 437 -4.60 12.30 -18.14
C PRO A 437 -5.58 11.59 -19.09
N ALA A 438 -6.57 10.86 -18.56
CA ALA A 438 -7.58 10.17 -19.38
C ALA A 438 -8.52 11.17 -20.09
N ARG A 439 -8.80 12.30 -19.43
CA ARG A 439 -9.60 13.41 -20.00
C ARG A 439 -8.75 14.52 -20.61
N ALA A 440 -7.42 14.43 -20.51
CA ALA A 440 -6.47 15.46 -20.94
C ALA A 440 -6.78 16.85 -20.35
N THR A 441 -7.14 16.92 -19.07
CA THR A 441 -7.48 18.17 -18.37
C THR A 441 -6.53 18.42 -17.21
N GLY A 442 -6.39 19.70 -16.80
CA GLY A 442 -5.55 20.08 -15.66
C GLY A 442 -4.04 19.91 -15.90
N TRP A 443 -3.29 19.92 -14.82
CA TRP A 443 -1.83 19.76 -14.85
C TRP A 443 -1.45 18.27 -14.82
N ASN A 444 -1.16 17.70 -15.98
CA ASN A 444 -0.65 16.33 -16.11
C ASN A 444 0.88 16.31 -16.12
N ASP A 445 1.48 15.19 -15.78
CA ASP A 445 2.92 14.96 -15.90
C ASP A 445 3.36 15.01 -17.39
N GLY A 446 4.67 15.14 -17.61
CA GLY A 446 5.25 15.29 -18.94
C GLY A 446 5.32 16.73 -19.44
N VAL A 447 4.79 17.73 -18.71
CA VAL A 447 4.86 19.14 -19.08
C VAL A 447 6.18 19.78 -18.65
N PRO A 448 6.57 19.77 -17.35
CA PRO A 448 7.88 20.30 -16.94
C PRO A 448 9.02 19.29 -17.10
N LEU A 449 8.74 18.00 -16.99
CA LEU A 449 9.73 16.92 -17.07
C LEU A 449 9.27 15.84 -18.06
N PRO A 450 10.18 15.25 -18.85
CA PRO A 450 9.85 14.07 -19.65
C PRO A 450 9.48 12.89 -18.73
N ALA A 451 8.91 11.82 -19.30
CA ALA A 451 8.70 10.57 -18.59
C ALA A 451 10.01 10.02 -18.01
N GLY A 452 9.92 9.28 -16.93
CA GLY A 452 11.07 8.68 -16.25
C GLY A 452 10.78 8.36 -14.80
N ASP A 453 11.81 7.97 -14.10
CA ASP A 453 11.82 7.55 -12.72
C ASP A 453 11.19 8.62 -11.78
N ARG A 454 10.07 8.29 -11.18
CA ARG A 454 9.24 9.16 -10.32
C ARG A 454 9.22 8.65 -8.89
N ARG A 455 9.21 9.61 -7.94
CA ARG A 455 8.89 9.37 -6.54
C ARG A 455 7.70 10.21 -6.15
N ILE A 456 6.83 9.64 -5.36
CA ILE A 456 5.62 10.32 -4.89
C ILE A 456 5.52 10.33 -3.38
N VAL A 457 4.96 11.41 -2.84
CA VAL A 457 4.66 11.57 -1.40
C VAL A 457 3.24 12.08 -1.27
N LEU A 458 2.40 11.30 -0.63
CA LEU A 458 1.07 11.68 -0.21
C LEU A 458 1.12 11.98 1.30
N ALA A 459 0.71 13.14 1.73
CA ALA A 459 0.76 13.52 3.14
C ALA A 459 -0.61 13.93 3.68
N THR A 460 -0.83 13.66 4.97
CA THR A 460 -1.99 14.09 5.75
C THR A 460 -1.51 14.79 7.02
N GLY A 461 -2.18 15.86 7.42
CA GLY A 461 -1.80 16.71 8.56
C GLY A 461 -2.09 18.20 8.28
N PRO A 462 -1.75 19.13 9.23
CA PRO A 462 -1.14 18.84 10.53
C PRO A 462 -2.13 18.33 11.57
N PHE A 463 -1.59 17.61 12.54
CA PHE A 463 -2.30 17.19 13.76
C PHE A 463 -1.31 17.22 14.95
N GLU A 464 -1.81 16.99 16.16
CA GLU A 464 -1.02 16.98 17.39
C GLU A 464 -1.13 15.62 18.07
N MET A 465 -0.08 15.21 18.81
CA MET A 465 -0.10 14.04 19.67
C MET A 465 0.57 14.36 21.01
N ALA A 466 -0.17 14.25 22.10
CA ALA A 466 0.39 14.22 23.44
C ALA A 466 1.00 12.84 23.74
N LEU A 467 1.90 12.78 24.72
CA LEU A 467 2.47 11.51 25.17
C LEU A 467 1.37 10.54 25.61
N GLY A 468 1.33 9.36 25.01
CA GLY A 468 0.28 8.34 25.21
C GLY A 468 -0.84 8.37 24.16
N ASP A 469 -0.93 9.41 23.34
CA ASP A 469 -1.94 9.50 22.29
C ASP A 469 -1.72 8.47 21.19
N THR A 470 -2.84 8.11 20.57
CA THR A 470 -2.89 7.17 19.45
C THR A 470 -3.60 7.82 18.27
N GLN A 471 -3.04 7.65 17.07
CA GLN A 471 -3.66 7.98 15.80
C GLN A 471 -3.71 6.75 14.90
N GLU A 472 -4.67 6.72 13.98
CA GLU A 472 -4.77 5.67 12.97
C GLU A 472 -4.78 6.29 11.58
N VAL A 473 -4.02 5.65 10.68
CA VAL A 473 -3.98 5.99 9.26
C VAL A 473 -4.20 4.70 8.48
N VAL A 474 -5.10 4.75 7.50
CA VAL A 474 -5.33 3.63 6.60
C VAL A 474 -5.07 4.08 5.17
N VAL A 475 -4.17 3.35 4.53
CA VAL A 475 -3.77 3.56 3.13
C VAL A 475 -4.13 2.33 2.33
N ALA A 476 -4.68 2.52 1.14
CA ALA A 476 -4.85 1.45 0.16
C ALA A 476 -3.79 1.58 -0.94
N LEU A 477 -3.11 0.47 -1.26
CA LEU A 477 -2.35 0.32 -2.50
C LEU A 477 -3.26 -0.33 -3.53
N LEU A 478 -3.58 0.40 -4.61
CA LEU A 478 -4.59 0.03 -5.60
C LEU A 478 -3.96 -0.18 -6.97
N GLY A 479 -4.54 -1.11 -7.73
CA GLY A 479 -4.23 -1.33 -9.13
C GLY A 479 -5.46 -1.15 -10.02
N GLY A 480 -5.22 -0.68 -11.24
CA GLY A 480 -6.19 -0.63 -12.30
C GLY A 480 -5.54 -1.01 -13.62
N ILE A 481 -6.08 -2.02 -14.31
CA ILE A 481 -5.59 -2.43 -15.62
C ILE A 481 -6.76 -2.52 -16.62
N SER A 482 -6.55 -2.02 -17.82
CA SER A 482 -7.53 -2.02 -18.90
C SER A 482 -6.83 -2.19 -20.26
N THR A 483 -7.47 -1.78 -21.35
CA THR A 483 -7.00 -2.01 -22.73
C THR A 483 -5.87 -1.09 -23.18
N ASP A 484 -5.66 0.02 -22.49
CA ASP A 484 -4.54 0.94 -22.68
C ASP A 484 -4.21 1.68 -21.38
N ARG A 485 -3.07 2.37 -21.34
CA ARG A 485 -2.54 3.08 -20.19
C ARG A 485 -3.48 4.13 -19.58
N LEU A 486 -4.26 4.84 -20.41
CA LEU A 486 -5.15 5.91 -19.93
C LEU A 486 -6.46 5.33 -19.38
N ARG A 487 -6.99 4.28 -20.02
CA ARG A 487 -8.11 3.52 -19.47
C ARG A 487 -7.73 2.79 -18.17
N SER A 488 -6.46 2.38 -18.02
CA SER A 488 -5.95 1.86 -16.77
C SER A 488 -6.03 2.90 -15.63
N VAL A 489 -5.79 4.20 -15.91
CA VAL A 489 -6.02 5.30 -14.94
C VAL A 489 -7.51 5.43 -14.59
N SER A 490 -8.40 5.40 -15.60
CA SER A 490 -9.85 5.44 -15.34
C SER A 490 -10.31 4.26 -14.49
N LYS A 491 -9.78 3.05 -14.78
CA LYS A 491 -10.07 1.85 -13.99
C LYS A 491 -9.56 1.96 -12.56
N LEU A 492 -8.36 2.51 -12.35
CA LEU A 492 -7.80 2.76 -11.02
C LEU A 492 -8.71 3.67 -10.18
N LYS A 493 -9.15 4.81 -10.74
CA LYS A 493 -10.05 5.75 -10.05
C LYS A 493 -11.40 5.15 -9.73
N PHE A 494 -11.93 4.30 -10.62
CA PHE A 494 -13.16 3.54 -10.34
C PHE A 494 -12.98 2.52 -9.22
N THR A 495 -11.86 1.79 -9.22
CA THR A 495 -11.50 0.85 -8.15
C THR A 495 -11.40 1.59 -6.81
N ASP A 496 -10.78 2.77 -6.79
CA ASP A 496 -10.60 3.62 -5.63
C ASP A 496 -11.95 4.04 -5.00
N GLN A 497 -12.89 4.56 -5.78
CA GLN A 497 -14.23 4.91 -5.30
C GLN A 497 -14.95 3.73 -4.65
N PHE A 498 -14.89 2.56 -5.29
CA PHE A 498 -15.49 1.34 -4.73
C PHE A 498 -14.83 0.93 -3.40
N VAL A 499 -13.52 1.04 -3.33
CA VAL A 499 -12.73 0.70 -2.14
C VAL A 499 -13.01 1.65 -0.99
N GLN A 500 -13.11 2.96 -1.25
CA GLN A 500 -13.49 3.96 -0.25
C GLN A 500 -14.91 3.71 0.29
N ASP A 501 -15.87 3.39 -0.59
CA ASP A 501 -17.23 3.05 -0.18
C ASP A 501 -17.27 1.76 0.66
N ALA A 502 -16.51 0.74 0.27
CA ALA A 502 -16.39 -0.49 1.05
C ALA A 502 -15.77 -0.24 2.42
N TYR A 503 -14.73 0.59 2.49
CA TYR A 503 -14.09 1.00 3.74
C TYR A 503 -15.06 1.75 4.65
N ASN A 504 -15.75 2.77 4.15
CA ASN A 504 -16.73 3.56 4.88
C ASN A 504 -17.90 2.70 5.39
N GLY A 505 -18.23 1.62 4.68
CA GLY A 505 -19.19 0.59 5.07
C GLY A 505 -18.63 -0.50 5.97
N PHE A 506 -17.43 -0.34 6.53
CA PHE A 506 -16.73 -1.35 7.35
C PHE A 506 -16.66 -2.72 6.67
N PHE A 507 -16.39 -2.73 5.37
CA PHE A 507 -16.29 -3.94 4.53
C PHE A 507 -17.52 -4.86 4.59
N GLN A 508 -18.68 -4.32 4.85
CA GLN A 508 -19.96 -5.04 4.74
C GLN A 508 -20.39 -5.12 3.27
N VAL A 509 -19.54 -5.73 2.46
CA VAL A 509 -19.80 -5.96 1.02
C VAL A 509 -20.37 -7.35 0.80
N PRO A 510 -21.21 -7.55 -0.22
CA PRO A 510 -21.74 -8.86 -0.55
C PRO A 510 -20.62 -9.88 -0.79
N LYS A 511 -20.76 -11.08 -0.24
CA LYS A 511 -19.84 -12.16 -0.57
C LYS A 511 -20.14 -12.64 -2.00
N PRO A 512 -19.12 -12.85 -2.84
CA PRO A 512 -19.36 -13.48 -4.14
C PRO A 512 -19.86 -14.90 -3.94
N PRO A 513 -20.62 -15.44 -4.91
CA PRO A 513 -21.00 -16.85 -4.90
C PRO A 513 -19.75 -17.75 -4.87
N VAL A 514 -19.88 -18.91 -4.23
CA VAL A 514 -18.82 -19.93 -4.25
C VAL A 514 -18.55 -20.34 -5.70
N GLN A 515 -17.30 -20.47 -6.08
CA GLN A 515 -16.94 -20.89 -7.44
C GLN A 515 -17.38 -22.36 -7.69
N PRO A 516 -18.09 -22.66 -8.79
CA PRO A 516 -18.48 -24.01 -9.08
C PRO A 516 -17.30 -24.90 -9.50
N ASN A 517 -17.36 -26.19 -9.16
CA ASN A 517 -16.39 -27.17 -9.62
C ASN A 517 -16.54 -27.41 -11.12
N VAL A 518 -15.57 -26.99 -11.94
CA VAL A 518 -15.61 -27.17 -13.40
C VAL A 518 -14.76 -28.36 -13.80
N ARG A 519 -15.42 -29.36 -14.43
CA ARG A 519 -14.70 -30.45 -15.07
C ARG A 519 -14.40 -30.08 -16.51
N ILE A 520 -13.14 -30.19 -16.90
CA ILE A 520 -12.67 -29.92 -18.27
C ILE A 520 -12.44 -31.23 -18.97
N VAL A 521 -13.06 -31.39 -20.17
CA VAL A 521 -12.84 -32.55 -21.06
C VAL A 521 -12.30 -32.06 -22.38
N GLU A 522 -11.07 -32.44 -22.68
CA GLU A 522 -10.42 -32.12 -23.94
C GLU A 522 -10.80 -33.15 -25.01
N LEU A 523 -11.25 -32.68 -26.16
CA LEU A 523 -11.54 -33.46 -27.36
C LEU A 523 -10.69 -32.91 -28.51
N ASP A 524 -10.69 -33.62 -29.64
CA ASP A 524 -10.06 -33.12 -30.87
C ASP A 524 -10.82 -31.86 -31.35
N GLU A 525 -10.14 -30.70 -31.39
CA GLU A 525 -10.67 -29.38 -31.76
C GLU A 525 -11.81 -28.81 -30.86
N THR A 526 -12.06 -29.39 -29.67
CA THR A 526 -13.16 -28.96 -28.79
C THR A 526 -12.78 -29.14 -27.31
N ILE A 527 -13.16 -28.19 -26.49
CA ILE A 527 -13.09 -28.28 -25.01
C ILE A 527 -14.52 -28.26 -24.47
N ILE A 528 -14.85 -29.22 -23.62
CA ILE A 528 -16.13 -29.27 -22.89
C ILE A 528 -15.84 -28.76 -21.47
N LEU A 529 -16.55 -27.72 -21.05
CA LEU A 529 -16.59 -27.22 -19.67
C LEU A 529 -17.91 -27.74 -19.07
N ASP A 530 -17.81 -28.53 -18.02
CA ASP A 530 -18.98 -29.16 -17.37
C ASP A 530 -18.93 -28.77 -15.87
N TRP A 531 -19.73 -27.80 -15.46
CA TRP A 531 -19.91 -27.38 -14.07
C TRP A 531 -21.18 -27.97 -13.44
N GLY A 532 -22.03 -28.63 -14.22
CA GLY A 532 -23.23 -29.31 -13.73
C GLY A 532 -23.02 -30.78 -13.30
N TRP A 533 -21.77 -31.24 -13.21
CA TRP A 533 -21.45 -32.62 -12.84
C TRP A 533 -21.47 -32.88 -11.32
N ASP A 534 -21.44 -31.83 -10.53
CA ASP A 534 -21.39 -31.84 -9.05
C ASP A 534 -22.54 -30.99 -8.50
N ASP A 535 -23.66 -31.69 -8.16
CA ASP A 535 -24.89 -31.05 -7.69
C ASP A 535 -24.68 -30.27 -6.39
N ASP A 536 -23.80 -30.71 -5.48
CA ASP A 536 -23.52 -30.03 -4.22
C ASP A 536 -22.76 -28.71 -4.47
N SER A 537 -21.82 -28.72 -5.42
CA SER A 537 -21.09 -27.53 -5.83
C SER A 537 -22.01 -26.49 -6.48
N ILE A 538 -22.93 -26.90 -7.33
CA ILE A 538 -23.91 -26.02 -7.97
C ILE A 538 -24.86 -25.42 -6.92
N GLN A 539 -25.36 -26.22 -5.98
CA GLN A 539 -26.18 -25.68 -4.89
C GLN A 539 -25.45 -24.64 -4.04
N ALA A 540 -24.17 -24.85 -3.76
CA ALA A 540 -23.37 -23.87 -3.05
C ALA A 540 -23.16 -22.57 -3.85
N THR A 541 -23.04 -22.65 -5.18
CA THR A 541 -22.88 -21.47 -6.06
C THR A 541 -24.20 -20.70 -6.22
N GLU A 542 -25.31 -21.42 -6.48
CA GLU A 542 -26.59 -20.83 -6.88
C GLU A 542 -27.55 -20.57 -5.71
N GLY A 543 -27.31 -21.19 -4.56
CA GLY A 543 -28.28 -21.26 -3.45
C GLY A 543 -28.16 -20.15 -2.39
N GLU A 544 -27.09 -19.42 -2.30
CA GLU A 544 -26.87 -18.43 -1.25
C GLU A 544 -26.82 -17.00 -1.82
N GLY A 545 -27.83 -16.20 -1.49
CA GLY A 545 -27.78 -14.75 -1.63
C GLY A 545 -26.94 -14.12 -0.50
N SER A 546 -26.30 -12.99 -0.76
CA SER A 546 -25.54 -12.23 0.24
C SER A 546 -25.91 -10.75 0.19
N ALA A 547 -26.22 -10.16 1.34
CA ALA A 547 -26.50 -8.74 1.49
C ALA A 547 -27.58 -8.18 0.53
N GLY A 548 -28.61 -9.00 0.22
CA GLY A 548 -29.71 -8.63 -0.68
C GLY A 548 -29.45 -8.88 -2.17
N PHE A 549 -28.31 -9.48 -2.51
CA PHE A 549 -28.03 -9.97 -3.86
C PHE A 549 -28.36 -11.45 -3.97
N GLU A 550 -28.91 -11.84 -5.11
CA GLU A 550 -29.24 -13.23 -5.46
C GLU A 550 -28.46 -13.63 -6.69
N PHE A 551 -28.20 -14.93 -6.84
CA PHE A 551 -27.51 -15.45 -8.01
C PHE A 551 -28.38 -15.33 -9.26
N GLU A 552 -27.83 -14.76 -10.37
CA GLU A 552 -28.57 -14.50 -11.60
C GLU A 552 -28.07 -15.31 -12.81
N GLY A 553 -26.89 -15.96 -12.70
CA GLY A 553 -26.39 -16.78 -13.80
C GLY A 553 -24.88 -16.80 -13.96
N TYR A 554 -24.43 -17.40 -15.07
CA TYR A 554 -23.01 -17.53 -15.41
C TYR A 554 -22.67 -16.76 -16.68
N ASN A 555 -21.54 -16.08 -16.68
CA ASN A 555 -20.90 -15.57 -17.88
C ASN A 555 -19.61 -16.35 -18.16
N LEU A 556 -19.44 -16.79 -19.40
CA LEU A 556 -18.23 -17.47 -19.87
C LEU A 556 -17.38 -16.48 -20.69
N TYR A 557 -16.13 -16.30 -20.30
CA TYR A 557 -15.17 -15.44 -21.00
C TYR A 557 -14.00 -16.27 -21.53
N GLN A 558 -13.49 -15.87 -22.69
CA GLN A 558 -12.20 -16.34 -23.20
C GLN A 558 -11.18 -15.21 -22.99
N LEU A 559 -10.14 -15.48 -22.24
CA LEU A 559 -9.06 -14.56 -21.95
C LEU A 559 -7.89 -14.80 -22.92
N PRO A 560 -7.12 -13.75 -23.32
CA PRO A 560 -5.94 -13.89 -24.17
C PRO A 560 -4.77 -14.62 -23.51
N SER A 561 -4.67 -14.57 -22.17
CA SER A 561 -3.68 -15.29 -21.37
C SER A 561 -4.25 -15.63 -19.99
N ALA A 562 -3.54 -16.43 -19.19
CA ALA A 562 -3.95 -16.78 -17.83
C ALA A 562 -3.88 -15.55 -16.87
N GLU A 563 -3.08 -14.57 -17.19
CA GLU A 563 -2.85 -13.34 -16.41
C GLU A 563 -3.78 -12.19 -16.81
N ALA A 564 -4.54 -12.37 -17.91
CA ALA A 564 -5.43 -11.33 -18.42
C ALA A 564 -6.67 -11.15 -17.53
N THR A 565 -7.10 -9.90 -17.38
CA THR A 565 -8.32 -9.54 -16.64
C THR A 565 -9.59 -9.77 -17.46
N LEU A 566 -10.76 -9.78 -16.81
CA LEU A 566 -12.06 -9.92 -17.49
C LEU A 566 -12.32 -8.83 -18.53
N SER A 567 -11.83 -7.62 -18.32
CA SER A 567 -11.96 -6.50 -19.27
C SER A 567 -11.25 -6.75 -20.60
N GLN A 568 -10.24 -7.62 -20.60
CA GLN A 568 -9.50 -8.06 -21.80
C GLN A 568 -10.10 -9.31 -22.44
N GLY A 569 -11.11 -9.88 -21.78
CA GLY A 569 -11.77 -11.11 -22.20
C GLY A 569 -12.85 -10.87 -23.26
N VAL A 570 -13.07 -11.89 -24.07
CA VAL A 570 -14.24 -11.96 -24.96
C VAL A 570 -15.32 -12.79 -24.30
N LYS A 571 -16.50 -12.20 -24.02
CA LYS A 571 -17.63 -12.95 -23.51
C LYS A 571 -18.14 -13.92 -24.56
N VAL A 572 -18.02 -15.22 -24.26
CA VAL A 572 -18.37 -16.31 -25.18
C VAL A 572 -19.83 -16.72 -25.04
N ALA A 573 -20.35 -16.74 -23.81
CA ALA A 573 -21.72 -17.15 -23.52
C ALA A 573 -22.22 -16.56 -22.20
N THR A 574 -23.54 -16.43 -22.09
CA THR A 574 -24.26 -16.11 -20.85
C THR A 574 -25.32 -17.21 -20.62
N PHE A 575 -25.38 -17.69 -19.40
CA PHE A 575 -26.38 -18.66 -18.92
C PHE A 575 -27.17 -17.97 -17.80
N ASP A 576 -28.38 -17.55 -18.10
CA ASP A 576 -29.24 -16.76 -17.25
C ASP A 576 -30.26 -17.61 -16.51
N ILE A 577 -30.66 -17.27 -15.29
CA ILE A 577 -31.72 -17.95 -14.56
C ILE A 577 -33.09 -17.44 -15.02
N GLU A 578 -34.04 -18.34 -15.27
CA GLU A 578 -35.41 -17.98 -15.64
C GLU A 578 -36.22 -17.52 -14.41
N ASN A 579 -35.89 -16.34 -13.85
CA ASN A 579 -36.57 -15.76 -12.69
C ASN A 579 -37.38 -14.49 -13.03
N GLY A 580 -37.36 -14.05 -14.30
CA GLY A 580 -38.04 -12.84 -14.77
C GLY A 580 -37.28 -11.54 -14.55
N VAL A 581 -36.07 -11.58 -13.99
CA VAL A 581 -35.13 -10.45 -13.92
C VAL A 581 -34.49 -10.32 -15.29
N THR A 582 -34.75 -9.21 -15.99
CA THR A 582 -34.20 -8.95 -17.34
C THR A 582 -33.18 -7.82 -17.38
N THR A 583 -33.04 -7.09 -16.27
CA THR A 583 -32.16 -5.93 -16.17
C THR A 583 -31.71 -5.75 -14.73
N ILE A 584 -30.41 -5.68 -14.54
CA ILE A 584 -29.78 -5.31 -13.26
C ILE A 584 -29.25 -3.88 -13.41
N LEU A 585 -29.61 -3.01 -12.48
CA LEU A 585 -29.09 -1.65 -12.44
C LEU A 585 -27.91 -1.60 -11.44
N GLY A 586 -26.77 -1.14 -11.90
CA GLY A 586 -25.57 -0.98 -11.09
C GLY A 586 -24.68 0.14 -11.63
N ILE A 587 -23.70 0.53 -10.84
CA ILE A 587 -22.65 1.44 -11.28
C ILE A 587 -21.59 0.59 -12.00
N ALA A 588 -21.24 0.97 -13.20
CA ALA A 588 -20.19 0.31 -13.99
C ALA A 588 -19.30 1.37 -14.64
N LEU A 589 -18.02 1.05 -14.79
CA LEU A 589 -17.09 1.87 -15.57
C LEU A 589 -17.47 1.77 -17.06
N ASP A 590 -17.68 2.92 -17.71
CA ASP A 590 -17.70 3.00 -19.18
C ASP A 590 -16.26 3.13 -19.70
N GLU A 591 -15.71 2.04 -20.18
CA GLU A 591 -14.32 2.00 -20.65
C GLU A 591 -14.03 2.89 -21.87
N GLU A 592 -15.06 3.42 -22.55
CA GLU A 592 -14.88 4.35 -23.68
C GLU A 592 -14.79 5.81 -23.22
N SER A 593 -15.51 6.17 -22.16
CA SER A 593 -15.57 7.56 -21.67
C SER A 593 -14.87 7.80 -20.33
N GLY A 594 -14.54 6.75 -19.62
CA GLY A 594 -13.91 6.80 -18.29
C GLY A 594 -14.83 7.14 -17.14
#